data_12feec0e07069768b8b142ade63eef7b
#
_entry.id   12feec0e07069768b8b142ade63eef7b
#
_cell.length_a   1.000
_cell.length_b   1.000
_cell.length_c   1.000
_cell.angle_alpha   90.00
_cell.angle_beta   90.00
_cell.angle_gamma   90.00
#
_symmetry.space_group_name_H-M   'P 1'
#
loop_
_entity.id
_entity.type
_entity.pdbx_description
1 polymer ?
#
loop_
_entity_poly.entity_id
_entity_poly.type
_entity_poly.pdbx_seq_one_letter_code
_entity_poly.pdbx_strand_id
1 'polypeptide(L)'
;RDWMDYANVKDNPTDVQQLHDALEAAVKRQLMSDVPYGVLLSGGLDSSITSAIAKKYAAKRIETNGKADAWWPQLHSFAIGLKDAPDLIAARKVADAIGTVHHEIHYTIQEGLDALRDVIYHIETYDVTTVRASTPMYLLARVIRSMGIKMVLSGEGADEVFGGYLYFHKAPNAQAFHEETLRKLSKLYLYDCLRANKSLCAWGVEGRVPFLDKEFLDVAMRLNPVAKMCPGTIIEKKILREAFSDSLPKEIAWRQKEQFSDGVGYGWIDTLKKITSESVTDKEMANAAKRFPINPP
;
A
#
# COMPACT_ATOMS: atom_id res chain seq x y z
N ARG A 1 -14.72 -11.79 15.09
CA ARG A 1 -13.50 -11.88 15.88
C ARG A 1 -13.65 -11.01 17.13
N ASP A 2 -13.19 -11.50 18.26
CA ASP A 2 -13.31 -10.84 19.58
C ASP A 2 -12.63 -9.47 19.64
N TRP A 3 -11.50 -9.29 18.94
CA TRP A 3 -10.82 -7.99 18.86
C TRP A 3 -11.62 -6.88 18.14
N MET A 4 -12.77 -7.20 17.56
CA MET A 4 -13.67 -6.18 17.01
C MET A 4 -14.37 -5.36 18.11
N ASP A 5 -14.46 -5.90 19.30
CA ASP A 5 -14.95 -5.16 20.46
C ASP A 5 -13.77 -4.51 21.21
N TYR A 6 -13.82 -3.19 21.37
CA TYR A 6 -12.81 -2.42 22.09
C TYR A 6 -12.59 -2.92 23.52
N ALA A 7 -13.64 -3.39 24.20
CA ALA A 7 -13.54 -3.90 25.56
C ALA A 7 -12.56 -5.08 25.69
N ASN A 8 -12.38 -5.84 24.62
CA ASN A 8 -11.50 -7.02 24.59
C ASN A 8 -10.03 -6.68 24.27
N VAL A 9 -9.72 -5.43 23.92
CA VAL A 9 -8.35 -5.04 23.50
C VAL A 9 -7.77 -3.87 24.30
N LYS A 10 -8.60 -3.10 24.99
CA LYS A 10 -8.19 -1.86 25.69
C LYS A 10 -7.11 -2.06 26.74
N ASP A 11 -7.07 -3.22 27.39
CA ASP A 11 -6.14 -3.54 28.49
C ASP A 11 -5.06 -4.56 28.04
N ASN A 12 -5.00 -4.89 26.76
CA ASN A 12 -4.03 -5.84 26.26
C ASN A 12 -2.59 -5.28 26.34
N PRO A 13 -1.58 -6.14 26.52
CA PRO A 13 -0.20 -5.73 26.44
C PRO A 13 0.18 -5.29 25.03
N THR A 14 1.21 -4.47 24.95
CA THR A 14 1.84 -4.07 23.69
C THR A 14 3.15 -4.84 23.56
N ASP A 15 3.16 -5.86 22.73
CA ASP A 15 4.36 -6.67 22.45
C ASP A 15 4.87 -6.34 21.05
N VAL A 16 5.94 -5.55 20.99
CA VAL A 16 6.59 -5.10 19.74
C VAL A 16 7.28 -6.27 19.05
N GLN A 17 7.86 -7.21 19.81
CA GLN A 17 8.52 -8.39 19.26
C GLN A 17 7.51 -9.34 18.64
N GLN A 18 6.37 -9.58 19.29
CA GLN A 18 5.30 -10.39 18.73
C GLN A 18 4.75 -9.77 17.43
N LEU A 19 4.64 -8.45 17.37
CA LEU A 19 4.22 -7.74 16.15
C LEU A 19 5.22 -7.94 15.01
N HIS A 20 6.53 -7.79 15.31
CA HIS A 20 7.61 -8.04 14.36
C HIS A 20 7.53 -9.45 13.80
N ASP A 21 7.50 -10.46 14.66
CA ASP A 21 7.53 -11.87 14.28
C ASP A 21 6.28 -12.28 13.47
N ALA A 22 5.12 -11.72 13.83
CA ALA A 22 3.87 -11.97 13.11
C ALA A 22 3.91 -11.42 11.68
N LEU A 23 4.45 -10.19 11.46
CA LEU A 23 4.57 -9.64 10.11
C LEU A 23 5.63 -10.37 9.30
N GLU A 24 6.76 -10.71 9.92
CA GLU A 24 7.80 -11.51 9.26
C GLU A 24 7.23 -12.86 8.80
N ALA A 25 6.47 -13.54 9.65
CA ALA A 25 5.79 -14.80 9.31
C ALA A 25 4.76 -14.61 8.18
N ALA A 26 4.00 -13.52 8.19
CA ALA A 26 3.02 -13.20 7.15
C ALA A 26 3.68 -12.99 5.79
N VAL A 27 4.74 -12.18 5.72
CA VAL A 27 5.50 -11.98 4.49
C VAL A 27 6.08 -13.32 4.02
N LYS A 28 6.74 -14.08 4.90
CA LYS A 28 7.34 -15.36 4.58
C LYS A 28 6.33 -16.35 3.97
N ARG A 29 5.13 -16.48 4.55
CA ARG A 29 4.06 -17.34 3.99
C ARG A 29 3.67 -16.90 2.57
N GLN A 30 3.63 -15.60 2.32
CA GLN A 30 3.21 -15.05 1.03
C GLN A 30 4.33 -15.04 -0.03
N LEU A 31 5.55 -15.44 0.31
CA LEU A 31 6.63 -15.64 -0.65
C LEU A 31 6.59 -17.01 -1.35
N MET A 32 5.73 -17.93 -0.90
CA MET A 32 5.56 -19.22 -1.55
C MET A 32 5.01 -19.02 -2.96
N SER A 33 5.83 -19.35 -3.99
CA SER A 33 5.49 -19.07 -5.38
C SER A 33 6.30 -19.99 -6.32
N ASP A 34 5.63 -20.48 -7.35
CA ASP A 34 6.21 -21.21 -8.48
C ASP A 34 6.46 -20.33 -9.72
N VAL A 35 6.25 -19.02 -9.57
CA VAL A 35 6.47 -18.01 -10.61
C VAL A 35 7.40 -16.90 -10.11
N PRO A 36 8.09 -16.17 -11.02
CA PRO A 36 8.88 -15.00 -10.65
C PRO A 36 8.01 -13.96 -9.96
N TYR A 37 8.53 -13.39 -8.86
CA TYR A 37 7.84 -12.38 -8.08
C TYR A 37 8.75 -11.18 -7.77
N GLY A 38 8.11 -10.09 -7.35
CA GLY A 38 8.78 -8.87 -6.93
C GLY A 38 8.06 -8.18 -5.79
N VAL A 39 8.45 -6.95 -5.49
CA VAL A 39 7.84 -6.09 -4.48
C VAL A 39 7.52 -4.73 -5.05
N LEU A 40 6.39 -4.15 -4.65
CA LEU A 40 6.08 -2.76 -4.90
C LEU A 40 6.76 -1.90 -3.83
N LEU A 41 7.60 -0.96 -4.24
CA LEU A 41 8.46 -0.18 -3.36
C LEU A 41 8.29 1.31 -3.64
N SER A 42 7.49 2.01 -2.83
CA SER A 42 7.30 3.46 -2.90
C SER A 42 8.30 4.25 -2.06
N GLY A 43 9.13 3.58 -1.26
CA GLY A 43 10.01 4.22 -0.28
C GLY A 43 9.27 4.72 0.98
N GLY A 44 7.97 4.45 1.10
CA GLY A 44 7.21 4.59 2.33
C GLY A 44 7.51 3.47 3.31
N LEU A 45 7.18 3.65 4.59
CA LEU A 45 7.47 2.68 5.66
C LEU A 45 7.00 1.26 5.32
N ASP A 46 5.74 1.12 4.94
CA ASP A 46 5.06 -0.17 4.79
C ASP A 46 5.66 -1.01 3.66
N SER A 47 5.84 -0.39 2.50
CA SER A 47 6.47 -1.03 1.34
C SER A 47 7.93 -1.36 1.61
N SER A 48 8.63 -0.53 2.38
CA SER A 48 10.03 -0.74 2.76
C SER A 48 10.20 -1.91 3.70
N ILE A 49 9.35 -2.03 4.74
CA ILE A 49 9.34 -3.16 5.67
C ILE A 49 9.04 -4.46 4.90
N THR A 50 7.96 -4.47 4.10
CA THR A 50 7.59 -5.65 3.30
C THR A 50 8.74 -6.09 2.39
N SER A 51 9.41 -5.14 1.74
CA SER A 51 10.53 -5.40 0.83
C SER A 51 11.77 -5.92 1.57
N ALA A 52 12.10 -5.36 2.75
CA ALA A 52 13.23 -5.79 3.56
C ALA A 52 13.04 -7.23 4.06
N ILE A 53 11.84 -7.56 4.57
CA ILE A 53 11.53 -8.92 4.98
C ILE A 53 11.56 -9.89 3.77
N ALA A 54 10.95 -9.51 2.65
CA ALA A 54 10.96 -10.33 1.43
C ALA A 54 12.40 -10.61 0.97
N LYS A 55 13.29 -9.61 1.00
CA LYS A 55 14.71 -9.77 0.64
C LYS A 55 15.44 -10.75 1.53
N LYS A 56 15.14 -10.76 2.83
CA LYS A 56 15.73 -11.71 3.80
C LYS A 56 15.51 -13.18 3.38
N TYR A 57 14.37 -13.47 2.75
CA TYR A 57 13.96 -14.84 2.39
C TYR A 57 14.06 -15.15 0.89
N ALA A 58 14.27 -14.17 0.01
CA ALA A 58 14.18 -14.34 -1.45
C ALA A 58 15.20 -15.33 -2.04
N ALA A 59 16.35 -15.55 -1.40
CA ALA A 59 17.38 -16.44 -1.89
C ALA A 59 17.05 -17.93 -1.74
N LYS A 60 16.08 -18.29 -0.90
CA LYS A 60 15.75 -19.67 -0.56
C LYS A 60 14.28 -19.97 -0.77
N ARG A 61 13.98 -21.22 -1.13
CA ARG A 61 12.60 -21.69 -1.29
C ARG A 61 11.92 -21.91 0.06
N ILE A 62 10.78 -21.27 0.25
CA ILE A 62 10.00 -21.36 1.49
C ILE A 62 9.44 -22.77 1.68
N GLU A 63 8.99 -23.42 0.60
CA GLU A 63 8.39 -24.77 0.59
C GLU A 63 9.35 -25.85 1.09
N THR A 64 10.66 -25.61 0.96
CA THR A 64 11.69 -26.54 1.41
C THR A 64 12.29 -26.18 2.78
N ASN A 65 11.63 -25.28 3.54
CA ASN A 65 12.18 -24.74 4.79
C ASN A 65 13.61 -24.18 4.63
N GLY A 66 13.88 -23.55 3.48
CA GLY A 66 15.17 -22.93 3.17
C GLY A 66 16.29 -23.91 2.79
N LYS A 67 16.00 -25.18 2.56
CA LYS A 67 17.01 -26.20 2.17
C LYS A 67 17.44 -26.09 0.70
N ALA A 68 16.56 -25.59 -0.16
CA ALA A 68 16.85 -25.40 -1.58
C ALA A 68 16.91 -23.91 -1.94
N ASP A 69 17.75 -23.59 -2.93
CA ASP A 69 17.82 -22.24 -3.50
C ASP A 69 16.55 -21.89 -4.26
N ALA A 70 16.18 -20.62 -4.25
CA ALA A 70 15.08 -20.11 -5.04
C ALA A 70 15.42 -20.19 -6.54
N TRP A 71 14.40 -20.45 -7.37
CA TRP A 71 14.57 -20.43 -8.84
C TRP A 71 14.89 -19.03 -9.35
N TRP A 72 14.41 -17.98 -8.64
CA TRP A 72 14.67 -16.58 -8.91
C TRP A 72 15.21 -15.90 -7.64
N PRO A 73 16.51 -16.04 -7.34
CA PRO A 73 17.09 -15.64 -6.06
C PRO A 73 17.25 -14.11 -5.92
N GLN A 74 17.14 -13.37 -7.03
CA GLN A 74 17.21 -11.93 -7.02
C GLN A 74 15.81 -11.34 -6.83
N LEU A 75 15.63 -10.57 -5.76
CA LEU A 75 14.37 -9.85 -5.54
C LEU A 75 14.35 -8.58 -6.37
N HIS A 76 13.35 -8.45 -7.23
CA HIS A 76 13.07 -7.26 -8.00
C HIS A 76 12.11 -6.34 -7.24
N SER A 77 12.42 -5.04 -7.20
CA SER A 77 11.54 -4.01 -6.63
C SER A 77 11.13 -3.01 -7.70
N PHE A 78 9.90 -2.49 -7.60
CA PHE A 78 9.28 -1.65 -8.61
C PHE A 78 8.72 -0.39 -7.99
N ALA A 79 9.03 0.76 -8.59
CA ALA A 79 8.45 2.05 -8.28
C ALA A 79 8.01 2.75 -9.56
N ILE A 80 6.97 3.58 -9.47
CA ILE A 80 6.49 4.39 -10.59
C ILE A 80 6.21 5.82 -10.13
N GLY A 81 6.52 6.78 -10.99
CA GLY A 81 6.21 8.18 -10.74
C GLY A 81 6.44 9.06 -11.96
N LEU A 82 6.01 10.30 -11.87
CA LEU A 82 6.46 11.35 -12.78
C LEU A 82 7.96 11.60 -12.56
N LYS A 83 8.60 12.24 -13.51
CA LYS A 83 10.00 12.64 -13.36
C LYS A 83 10.19 13.44 -12.06
N ASP A 84 11.22 13.07 -11.31
CA ASP A 84 11.59 13.70 -10.01
C ASP A 84 10.53 13.50 -8.88
N ALA A 85 9.67 12.52 -9.00
CA ALA A 85 8.69 12.20 -7.98
C ALA A 85 9.38 11.80 -6.65
N PRO A 86 8.91 12.31 -5.49
CA PRO A 86 9.56 12.09 -4.21
C PRO A 86 9.62 10.60 -3.81
N ASP A 87 8.63 9.82 -4.20
CA ASP A 87 8.60 8.39 -3.93
C ASP A 87 9.68 7.62 -4.73
N LEU A 88 10.00 8.03 -5.96
CA LEU A 88 11.07 7.40 -6.73
C LEU A 88 12.43 7.59 -6.05
N ILE A 89 12.70 8.79 -5.55
CA ILE A 89 13.94 9.11 -4.82
C ILE A 89 14.04 8.28 -3.54
N ALA A 90 12.94 8.18 -2.79
CA ALA A 90 12.89 7.40 -1.56
C ALA A 90 13.01 5.89 -1.83
N ALA A 91 12.31 5.39 -2.84
CA ALA A 91 12.37 3.99 -3.24
C ALA A 91 13.78 3.56 -3.65
N ARG A 92 14.51 4.40 -4.38
CA ARG A 92 15.92 4.15 -4.76
C ARG A 92 16.80 3.96 -3.52
N LYS A 93 16.70 4.88 -2.55
CA LYS A 93 17.46 4.78 -1.30
C LYS A 93 17.19 3.48 -0.54
N VAL A 94 15.92 3.08 -0.45
CA VAL A 94 15.56 1.80 0.19
C VAL A 94 16.11 0.62 -0.60
N ALA A 95 15.92 0.62 -1.92
CA ALA A 95 16.39 -0.46 -2.78
C ALA A 95 17.90 -0.69 -2.69
N ASP A 96 18.67 0.40 -2.66
CA ASP A 96 20.13 0.37 -2.49
C ASP A 96 20.51 -0.19 -1.10
N ALA A 97 19.79 0.23 -0.04
CA ALA A 97 20.05 -0.21 1.32
C ALA A 97 19.75 -1.71 1.53
N ILE A 98 18.64 -2.23 0.96
CA ILE A 98 18.24 -3.63 1.13
C ILE A 98 18.79 -4.55 0.02
N GLY A 99 19.38 -3.99 -1.04
CA GLY A 99 20.03 -4.76 -2.12
C GLY A 99 19.04 -5.47 -3.05
N THR A 100 17.98 -4.79 -3.52
CA THR A 100 17.07 -5.29 -4.56
C THR A 100 17.53 -4.87 -5.95
N VAL A 101 17.11 -5.61 -6.99
CA VAL A 101 17.19 -5.15 -8.38
C VAL A 101 16.05 -4.18 -8.62
N HIS A 102 16.33 -2.88 -8.52
CA HIS A 102 15.31 -1.85 -8.54
C HIS A 102 15.00 -1.36 -9.94
N HIS A 103 13.70 -1.32 -10.25
CA HIS A 103 13.15 -0.80 -11.50
C HIS A 103 12.35 0.46 -11.21
N GLU A 104 12.86 1.58 -11.70
CA GLU A 104 12.24 2.88 -11.60
C GLU A 104 11.54 3.18 -12.92
N ILE A 105 10.22 3.27 -12.87
CA ILE A 105 9.38 3.48 -14.04
C ILE A 105 8.89 4.93 -14.05
N HIS A 106 9.15 5.61 -15.15
CA HIS A 106 8.64 6.95 -15.37
C HIS A 106 7.43 6.89 -16.31
N TYR A 107 6.41 7.66 -16.01
CA TYR A 107 5.30 7.90 -16.93
C TYR A 107 5.09 9.40 -17.10
N THR A 108 4.51 9.77 -18.22
CA THR A 108 4.13 11.15 -18.52
C THR A 108 2.66 11.38 -18.15
N ILE A 109 2.29 12.63 -17.92
CA ILE A 109 0.90 13.01 -17.69
C ILE A 109 0.02 12.54 -18.86
N GLN A 110 0.50 12.65 -20.10
CA GLN A 110 -0.24 12.22 -21.28
C GLN A 110 -0.50 10.70 -21.27
N GLU A 111 0.50 9.88 -20.98
CA GLU A 111 0.31 8.43 -20.83
C GLU A 111 -0.72 8.09 -19.74
N GLY A 112 -0.72 8.84 -18.62
CA GLY A 112 -1.73 8.71 -17.59
C GLY A 112 -3.14 9.05 -18.10
N LEU A 113 -3.28 10.14 -18.84
CA LEU A 113 -4.56 10.56 -19.42
C LEU A 113 -5.08 9.54 -20.47
N ASP A 114 -4.21 9.06 -21.32
CA ASP A 114 -4.55 8.07 -22.35
C ASP A 114 -5.03 6.74 -21.70
N ALA A 115 -4.48 6.38 -20.55
CA ALA A 115 -4.85 5.16 -19.83
C ALA A 115 -6.17 5.27 -19.03
N LEU A 116 -6.68 6.47 -18.74
CA LEU A 116 -7.81 6.67 -17.81
C LEU A 116 -9.04 5.83 -18.15
N ARG A 117 -9.40 5.74 -19.42
CA ARG A 117 -10.58 4.99 -19.88
C ARG A 117 -10.44 3.49 -19.56
N ASP A 118 -9.28 2.94 -19.87
CA ASP A 118 -8.97 1.53 -19.60
C ASP A 118 -8.88 1.27 -18.11
N VAL A 119 -8.28 2.19 -17.34
CA VAL A 119 -8.24 2.11 -15.88
C VAL A 119 -9.64 2.03 -15.30
N ILE A 120 -10.54 2.97 -15.65
CA ILE A 120 -11.92 2.99 -15.15
C ILE A 120 -12.65 1.70 -15.55
N TYR A 121 -12.45 1.21 -16.76
CA TYR A 121 -13.02 -0.05 -17.22
C TYR A 121 -12.59 -1.23 -16.34
N HIS A 122 -11.29 -1.33 -16.04
CA HIS A 122 -10.76 -2.44 -15.26
C HIS A 122 -11.06 -2.37 -13.76
N ILE A 123 -11.00 -1.16 -13.17
CA ILE A 123 -11.27 -1.00 -11.72
C ILE A 123 -12.77 -1.00 -11.40
N GLU A 124 -13.65 -0.79 -12.41
CA GLU A 124 -15.11 -0.82 -12.28
C GLU A 124 -15.65 0.15 -11.23
N THR A 125 -15.00 1.29 -11.07
CA THR A 125 -15.43 2.40 -10.22
C THR A 125 -15.00 3.72 -10.82
N TYR A 126 -15.68 4.80 -10.44
CA TYR A 126 -15.33 6.17 -10.81
C TYR A 126 -15.00 7.05 -9.60
N ASP A 127 -14.77 6.43 -8.44
CA ASP A 127 -14.26 7.16 -7.27
C ASP A 127 -12.96 7.88 -7.63
N VAL A 128 -12.93 9.20 -7.39
CA VAL A 128 -11.85 10.09 -7.84
C VAL A 128 -10.49 9.64 -7.30
N THR A 129 -10.43 9.28 -6.02
CA THR A 129 -9.17 8.87 -5.37
C THR A 129 -8.71 7.53 -5.92
N THR A 130 -9.65 6.59 -6.11
CA THR A 130 -9.34 5.27 -6.67
C THR A 130 -8.83 5.38 -8.10
N VAL A 131 -9.50 6.13 -8.99
CA VAL A 131 -9.05 6.34 -10.39
C VAL A 131 -7.66 6.98 -10.43
N ARG A 132 -7.46 8.05 -9.65
CA ARG A 132 -6.20 8.80 -9.60
C ARG A 132 -5.01 7.92 -9.18
N ALA A 133 -5.20 7.08 -8.18
CA ALA A 133 -4.15 6.20 -7.67
C ALA A 133 -4.00 4.89 -8.47
N SER A 134 -5.07 4.42 -9.12
CA SER A 134 -5.03 3.23 -9.98
C SER A 134 -4.25 3.45 -11.27
N THR A 135 -4.27 4.66 -11.82
CA THR A 135 -3.62 4.93 -13.10
C THR A 135 -2.12 4.63 -13.10
N PRO A 136 -1.30 5.16 -12.19
CA PRO A 136 0.11 4.77 -12.13
C PRO A 136 0.30 3.28 -11.81
N MET A 137 -0.51 2.69 -10.95
CA MET A 137 -0.42 1.27 -10.64
C MET A 137 -0.74 0.37 -11.85
N TYR A 138 -1.73 0.74 -12.66
CA TYR A 138 -2.06 0.06 -13.91
C TYR A 138 -0.89 0.10 -14.90
N LEU A 139 -0.27 1.27 -15.07
CA LEU A 139 0.90 1.43 -15.95
C LEU A 139 2.11 0.64 -15.43
N LEU A 140 2.33 0.63 -14.11
CA LEU A 140 3.36 -0.16 -13.46
C LEU A 140 3.16 -1.66 -13.68
N ALA A 141 1.93 -2.15 -13.50
CA ALA A 141 1.60 -3.56 -13.70
C ALA A 141 1.89 -4.05 -15.13
N ARG A 142 1.66 -3.21 -16.13
CA ARG A 142 2.03 -3.49 -17.52
C ARG A 142 3.52 -3.76 -17.69
N VAL A 143 4.36 -2.94 -17.06
CA VAL A 143 5.82 -3.10 -17.12
C VAL A 143 6.25 -4.35 -16.35
N ILE A 144 5.74 -4.56 -15.15
CA ILE A 144 6.02 -5.77 -14.34
C ILE A 144 5.72 -7.03 -15.15
N ARG A 145 4.56 -7.07 -15.79
CA ARG A 145 4.15 -8.19 -16.62
C ARG A 145 5.06 -8.42 -17.82
N SER A 146 5.50 -7.35 -18.49
CA SER A 146 6.41 -7.44 -19.64
C SER A 146 7.77 -8.02 -19.28
N MET A 147 8.18 -7.92 -18.02
CA MET A 147 9.40 -8.51 -17.48
C MET A 147 9.22 -9.98 -17.05
N GLY A 148 8.07 -10.59 -17.29
CA GLY A 148 7.79 -11.98 -16.94
C GLY A 148 7.40 -12.21 -15.48
N ILE A 149 7.30 -11.16 -14.67
CA ILE A 149 6.89 -11.24 -13.26
C ILE A 149 5.37 -11.31 -13.18
N LYS A 150 4.87 -12.25 -12.38
CA LYS A 150 3.44 -12.56 -12.30
C LYS A 150 2.85 -12.35 -10.91
N MET A 151 3.69 -12.05 -9.91
CA MET A 151 3.24 -11.79 -8.54
C MET A 151 4.09 -10.68 -7.91
N VAL A 152 3.46 -9.82 -7.13
CA VAL A 152 4.14 -8.80 -6.33
C VAL A 152 3.56 -8.73 -4.92
N LEU A 153 4.42 -8.40 -3.95
CA LEU A 153 4.00 -8.06 -2.60
C LEU A 153 3.84 -6.54 -2.49
N SER A 154 2.82 -6.12 -1.74
CA SER A 154 2.51 -4.71 -1.47
C SER A 154 2.41 -4.43 0.02
N GLY A 155 2.64 -3.20 0.43
CA GLY A 155 2.43 -2.70 1.79
C GLY A 155 0.99 -2.25 2.09
N GLU A 156 0.03 -2.53 1.21
CA GLU A 156 -1.38 -2.14 1.40
C GLU A 156 -1.97 -2.77 2.66
N GLY A 157 -2.85 -2.04 3.33
CA GLY A 157 -3.52 -2.44 4.57
C GLY A 157 -2.84 -1.94 5.85
N ALA A 158 -1.58 -1.53 5.79
CA ALA A 158 -0.87 -1.03 6.97
C ALA A 158 -1.48 0.25 7.55
N ASP A 159 -1.97 1.14 6.69
CA ASP A 159 -2.59 2.41 7.12
C ASP A 159 -3.88 2.21 7.89
N GLU A 160 -4.66 1.23 7.50
CA GLU A 160 -5.93 0.88 8.13
C GLU A 160 -5.72 0.20 9.48
N VAL A 161 -4.71 -0.66 9.57
CA VAL A 161 -4.39 -1.40 10.81
C VAL A 161 -3.75 -0.51 11.87
N PHE A 162 -2.88 0.42 11.46
CA PHE A 162 -2.07 1.24 12.37
C PHE A 162 -2.44 2.73 12.38
N GLY A 163 -3.54 3.13 11.75
CA GLY A 163 -3.96 4.52 11.73
C GLY A 163 -2.97 5.44 11.01
N GLY A 164 -2.47 5.02 9.85
CA GLY A 164 -1.42 5.74 9.13
C GLY A 164 -1.87 7.00 8.38
N TYR A 165 -3.15 7.30 8.31
CA TYR A 165 -3.66 8.51 7.67
C TYR A 165 -3.60 9.72 8.62
N LEU A 166 -3.25 10.89 8.11
CA LEU A 166 -3.04 12.09 8.93
C LEU A 166 -4.24 12.47 9.81
N TYR A 167 -5.47 12.15 9.40
CA TYR A 167 -6.63 12.46 10.21
C TYR A 167 -6.71 11.64 11.51
N PHE A 168 -6.02 10.48 11.61
CA PHE A 168 -5.95 9.71 12.85
C PHE A 168 -5.27 10.46 14.01
N HIS A 169 -4.44 11.47 13.73
CA HIS A 169 -3.92 12.39 14.75
C HIS A 169 -5.02 13.14 15.52
N LYS A 170 -6.22 13.23 14.94
CA LYS A 170 -7.39 13.87 15.55
C LYS A 170 -8.29 12.89 16.31
N ALA A 171 -7.89 11.63 16.45
CA ALA A 171 -8.69 10.65 17.20
C ALA A 171 -8.88 11.14 18.65
N PRO A 172 -10.13 11.28 19.15
CA PRO A 172 -10.38 11.85 20.46
C PRO A 172 -9.95 10.92 21.61
N ASN A 173 -9.96 9.61 21.37
CA ASN A 173 -9.56 8.59 22.35
C ASN A 173 -9.27 7.26 21.65
N ALA A 174 -8.78 6.28 22.40
CA ALA A 174 -8.38 4.97 21.89
C ALA A 174 -9.56 4.14 21.34
N GLN A 175 -10.74 4.30 21.92
CA GLN A 175 -11.94 3.61 21.42
C GLN A 175 -12.32 4.12 20.02
N ALA A 176 -12.43 5.44 19.84
CA ALA A 176 -12.75 6.03 18.55
C ALA A 176 -11.67 5.72 17.48
N PHE A 177 -10.39 5.68 17.89
CA PHE A 177 -9.30 5.23 17.01
C PHE A 177 -9.52 3.77 16.57
N HIS A 178 -9.81 2.88 17.50
CA HIS A 178 -10.03 1.45 17.21
C HIS A 178 -11.25 1.24 16.30
N GLU A 179 -12.37 1.87 16.61
CA GLU A 179 -13.59 1.81 15.80
C GLU A 179 -13.36 2.32 14.36
N GLU A 180 -12.56 3.36 14.19
CA GLU A 180 -12.22 3.87 12.87
C GLU A 180 -11.30 2.91 12.10
N THR A 181 -10.33 2.24 12.75
CA THR A 181 -9.54 1.20 12.10
C THR A 181 -10.42 0.04 11.63
N LEU A 182 -11.38 -0.40 12.44
CA LEU A 182 -12.36 -1.42 12.06
C LEU A 182 -13.22 -0.98 10.87
N ARG A 183 -13.73 0.25 10.91
CA ARG A 183 -14.53 0.81 9.82
C ARG A 183 -13.74 0.85 8.51
N LYS A 184 -12.48 1.24 8.56
CA LYS A 184 -11.59 1.26 7.38
C LYS A 184 -11.33 -0.15 6.85
N LEU A 185 -10.95 -1.08 7.71
CA LEU A 185 -10.71 -2.47 7.33
C LEU A 185 -11.95 -3.13 6.71
N SER A 186 -13.14 -2.88 7.28
CA SER A 186 -14.39 -3.45 6.78
C SER A 186 -14.80 -2.96 5.39
N LYS A 187 -14.28 -1.81 4.96
CA LYS A 187 -14.58 -1.20 3.65
C LYS A 187 -13.40 -1.23 2.68
N LEU A 188 -12.26 -1.76 3.09
CA LEU A 188 -11.01 -1.71 2.32
C LEU A 188 -11.13 -2.37 0.93
N TYR A 189 -11.98 -3.38 0.80
CA TYR A 189 -12.27 -4.05 -0.46
C TYR A 189 -12.95 -3.16 -1.52
N LEU A 190 -13.50 -2.00 -1.11
CA LEU A 190 -14.14 -1.02 -2.01
C LEU A 190 -13.15 0.04 -2.52
N TYR A 191 -11.98 0.19 -1.88
CA TYR A 191 -11.04 1.28 -2.13
C TYR A 191 -9.62 0.76 -2.42
N ASP A 192 -8.72 0.78 -1.46
CA ASP A 192 -7.30 0.52 -1.70
C ASP A 192 -7.00 -0.92 -2.13
N CYS A 193 -7.69 -1.92 -1.56
CA CYS A 193 -7.57 -3.31 -2.01
C CYS A 193 -8.18 -3.53 -3.39
N LEU A 194 -9.32 -2.88 -3.68
CA LEU A 194 -9.92 -2.95 -5.02
C LEU A 194 -8.97 -2.34 -6.05
N ARG A 195 -8.45 -1.16 -5.77
CA ARG A 195 -7.46 -0.47 -6.61
C ARG A 195 -6.25 -1.37 -6.89
N ALA A 196 -5.59 -1.85 -5.84
CA ALA A 196 -4.39 -2.66 -5.98
C ALA A 196 -4.67 -3.95 -6.75
N ASN A 197 -5.71 -4.69 -6.37
CA ASN A 197 -6.07 -5.94 -7.02
C ASN A 197 -6.42 -5.75 -8.50
N LYS A 198 -7.36 -4.86 -8.81
CA LYS A 198 -7.85 -4.71 -10.19
C LYS A 198 -6.85 -4.09 -11.14
N SER A 199 -6.02 -3.14 -10.67
CA SER A 199 -4.95 -2.56 -11.49
C SER A 199 -3.88 -3.60 -11.86
N LEU A 200 -3.50 -4.47 -10.91
CA LEU A 200 -2.55 -5.54 -11.16
C LEU A 200 -3.14 -6.64 -12.03
N CYS A 201 -4.36 -7.09 -11.70
CA CYS A 201 -5.07 -8.14 -12.43
C CYS A 201 -5.35 -7.78 -13.90
N ALA A 202 -5.52 -6.49 -14.22
CA ALA A 202 -5.69 -6.02 -15.61
C ALA A 202 -4.55 -6.51 -16.55
N TRP A 203 -3.37 -6.75 -15.99
CA TRP A 203 -2.19 -7.26 -16.69
C TRP A 203 -1.80 -8.69 -16.27
N GLY A 204 -2.65 -9.38 -15.53
CA GLY A 204 -2.39 -10.75 -15.06
C GLY A 204 -1.24 -10.84 -14.05
N VAL A 205 -1.10 -9.83 -13.20
CA VAL A 205 -0.18 -9.81 -12.06
C VAL A 205 -0.98 -10.01 -10.77
N GLU A 206 -0.59 -10.97 -9.93
CA GLU A 206 -1.18 -11.20 -8.61
C GLU A 206 -0.56 -10.23 -7.59
N GLY A 207 -1.41 -9.53 -6.81
CA GLY A 207 -0.98 -8.72 -5.67
C GLY A 207 -1.18 -9.47 -4.35
N ARG A 208 -0.13 -9.55 -3.54
CA ARG A 208 -0.19 -10.10 -2.17
C ARG A 208 0.03 -9.00 -1.14
N VAL A 209 -0.73 -9.06 -0.04
CA VAL A 209 -0.83 -7.98 0.96
C VAL A 209 -0.60 -8.52 2.38
N PRO A 210 0.67 -8.68 2.81
CA PRO A 210 1.01 -9.28 4.10
C PRO A 210 0.38 -8.60 5.32
N PHE A 211 0.16 -7.28 5.27
CA PHE A 211 -0.52 -6.54 6.33
C PHE A 211 -1.99 -6.93 6.53
N LEU A 212 -2.59 -7.65 5.58
CA LEU A 212 -3.96 -8.18 5.67
C LEU A 212 -3.98 -9.70 5.88
N ASP A 213 -2.83 -10.32 6.14
CA ASP A 213 -2.76 -11.72 6.54
C ASP A 213 -3.59 -11.94 7.81
N LYS A 214 -4.36 -13.03 7.84
CA LYS A 214 -5.33 -13.28 8.93
C LYS A 214 -4.69 -13.43 10.29
N GLU A 215 -3.54 -14.12 10.37
CA GLU A 215 -2.82 -14.33 11.63
C GLU A 215 -2.13 -13.03 12.07
N PHE A 216 -1.56 -12.29 11.12
CA PHE A 216 -1.01 -10.97 11.42
C PHE A 216 -2.07 -10.00 11.93
N LEU A 217 -3.25 -9.96 11.28
CA LEU A 217 -4.36 -9.13 11.74
C LEU A 217 -4.82 -9.49 13.15
N ASP A 218 -4.83 -10.78 13.50
CA ASP A 218 -5.17 -11.20 14.86
C ASP A 218 -4.19 -10.66 15.89
N VAL A 219 -2.90 -10.63 15.59
CA VAL A 219 -1.88 -10.02 16.47
C VAL A 219 -2.01 -8.50 16.50
N ALA A 220 -2.00 -7.85 15.35
CA ALA A 220 -1.97 -6.39 15.24
C ALA A 220 -3.23 -5.71 15.77
N MET A 221 -4.41 -6.34 15.60
CA MET A 221 -5.68 -5.78 16.07
C MET A 221 -5.96 -6.07 17.55
N ARG A 222 -5.24 -7.03 18.15
CA ARG A 222 -5.28 -7.29 19.60
C ARG A 222 -4.37 -6.38 20.41
N LEU A 223 -3.42 -5.68 19.79
CA LEU A 223 -2.60 -4.70 20.50
C LEU A 223 -3.50 -3.62 21.13
N ASN A 224 -3.09 -3.15 22.30
CA ASN A 224 -3.76 -2.01 22.92
C ASN A 224 -3.84 -0.83 21.93
N PRO A 225 -5.03 -0.33 21.59
CA PRO A 225 -5.17 0.75 20.62
C PRO A 225 -4.40 2.03 20.97
N VAL A 226 -4.15 2.29 22.26
CA VAL A 226 -3.33 3.42 22.74
C VAL A 226 -1.92 3.37 22.13
N ALA A 227 -1.34 2.19 21.99
CA ALA A 227 0.01 2.02 21.43
C ALA A 227 0.10 2.32 19.92
N LYS A 228 -1.05 2.33 19.23
CA LYS A 228 -1.16 2.66 17.80
C LYS A 228 -1.51 4.13 17.55
N MET A 229 -2.00 4.85 18.56
CA MET A 229 -2.37 6.26 18.45
C MET A 229 -1.14 7.15 18.22
N CYS A 230 -1.36 8.24 17.51
CA CYS A 230 -0.33 9.24 17.20
C CYS A 230 -0.79 10.68 17.58
N PRO A 231 -1.14 10.97 18.84
CA PRO A 231 -1.59 12.29 19.25
C PRO A 231 -0.45 13.32 19.20
N GLY A 232 -0.80 14.56 18.87
CA GLY A 232 0.13 15.68 18.89
C GLY A 232 1.26 15.54 17.86
N THR A 233 2.50 15.49 18.35
CA THR A 233 3.72 15.41 17.52
C THR A 233 4.23 13.98 17.32
N ILE A 234 3.52 12.97 17.83
CA ILE A 234 3.92 11.57 17.63
C ILE A 234 3.70 11.20 16.18
N ILE A 235 4.74 10.67 15.53
CA ILE A 235 4.66 10.21 14.15
C ILE A 235 3.72 9.01 14.03
N GLU A 236 2.96 8.94 12.94
CA GLU A 236 2.06 7.83 12.64
C GLU A 236 2.82 6.48 12.59
N LYS A 237 2.14 5.40 12.97
CA LYS A 237 2.68 4.02 12.97
C LYS A 237 3.94 3.85 13.83
N LYS A 238 4.10 4.62 14.91
CA LYS A 238 5.30 4.58 15.77
C LYS A 238 5.67 3.15 16.19
N ILE A 239 4.70 2.35 16.64
CA ILE A 239 4.91 0.96 17.04
C ILE A 239 5.50 0.09 15.90
N LEU A 240 5.05 0.30 14.66
CA LEU A 240 5.57 -0.42 13.50
C LEU A 240 7.00 0.03 13.17
N ARG A 241 7.30 1.34 13.31
CA ARG A 241 8.65 1.88 13.14
C ARG A 241 9.63 1.33 14.17
N GLU A 242 9.19 1.20 15.42
CA GLU A 242 9.98 0.60 16.52
C GLU A 242 10.23 -0.89 16.27
N ALA A 243 9.21 -1.63 15.83
CA ALA A 243 9.32 -3.06 15.53
C ALA A 243 10.34 -3.39 14.42
N PHE A 244 10.54 -2.47 13.48
CA PHE A 244 11.43 -2.66 12.33
C PHE A 244 12.56 -1.63 12.24
N SER A 245 12.93 -1.00 13.35
CA SER A 245 13.98 0.02 13.44
C SER A 245 15.33 -0.46 12.92
N ASP A 246 15.65 -1.73 13.12
CA ASP A 246 16.92 -2.33 12.74
C ASP A 246 16.93 -2.90 11.30
N SER A 247 15.75 -2.95 10.67
CA SER A 247 15.57 -3.51 9.32
C SER A 247 15.73 -2.48 8.20
N LEU A 248 15.71 -1.20 8.54
CA LEU A 248 15.72 -0.08 7.58
C LEU A 248 16.66 1.04 8.05
N PRO A 249 17.25 1.80 7.12
CA PRO A 249 17.95 3.05 7.46
C PRO A 249 17.03 3.99 8.26
N LYS A 250 17.59 4.66 9.28
CA LYS A 250 16.83 5.57 10.16
C LYS A 250 16.05 6.64 9.39
N GLU A 251 16.64 7.20 8.34
CA GLU A 251 16.00 8.23 7.50
C GLU A 251 14.76 7.72 6.75
N ILE A 252 14.68 6.42 6.50
CA ILE A 252 13.52 5.76 5.88
C ILE A 252 12.50 5.37 6.98
N ALA A 253 12.97 4.71 8.04
CA ALA A 253 12.12 4.26 9.12
C ALA A 253 11.34 5.41 9.79
N TRP A 254 11.88 6.64 9.78
CA TRP A 254 11.29 7.83 10.41
C TRP A 254 10.86 8.91 9.43
N ARG A 255 10.78 8.58 8.12
CA ARG A 255 10.24 9.50 7.11
C ARG A 255 8.76 9.78 7.35
N GLN A 256 8.37 11.05 7.19
CA GLN A 256 6.96 11.46 7.18
C GLN A 256 6.21 10.76 6.04
N LYS A 257 4.98 10.31 6.33
CA LYS A 257 4.15 9.64 5.34
C LYS A 257 3.72 10.59 4.23
N GLU A 258 3.79 10.08 2.98
CA GLU A 258 3.09 10.63 1.83
C GLU A 258 2.05 9.63 1.32
N GLN A 259 0.94 10.13 0.77
CA GLN A 259 -0.04 9.25 0.10
C GLN A 259 0.49 8.85 -1.27
N PHE A 260 0.22 7.63 -1.71
CA PHE A 260 0.70 7.13 -3.00
C PHE A 260 0.33 8.04 -4.17
N SER A 261 -0.90 8.58 -4.19
CA SER A 261 -1.33 9.52 -5.23
C SER A 261 -0.55 10.82 -5.29
N ASP A 262 0.04 11.24 -4.18
CA ASP A 262 0.84 12.46 -4.06
C ASP A 262 2.32 12.14 -4.31
N GLY A 263 2.80 11.02 -3.80
CA GLY A 263 4.17 10.54 -3.95
C GLY A 263 4.59 10.25 -5.39
N VAL A 264 3.64 9.88 -6.26
CA VAL A 264 3.91 9.67 -7.71
C VAL A 264 4.06 10.98 -8.50
N GLY A 265 3.76 12.14 -7.90
CA GLY A 265 3.96 13.47 -8.45
C GLY A 265 2.72 14.35 -8.43
N TYR A 266 2.84 15.51 -7.81
CA TYR A 266 1.73 16.47 -7.61
C TYR A 266 1.09 16.97 -8.92
N GLY A 267 1.87 17.12 -9.98
CA GLY A 267 1.38 17.57 -11.29
C GLY A 267 0.29 16.67 -11.89
N TRP A 268 0.22 15.38 -11.50
CA TRP A 268 -0.81 14.47 -11.95
C TRP A 268 -2.21 14.89 -11.46
N ILE A 269 -2.34 15.21 -10.18
CA ILE A 269 -3.60 15.61 -9.55
C ILE A 269 -4.10 16.93 -10.12
N ASP A 270 -3.22 17.92 -10.23
CA ASP A 270 -3.57 19.26 -10.70
C ASP A 270 -4.01 19.25 -12.16
N THR A 271 -3.34 18.44 -12.98
CA THR A 271 -3.73 18.28 -14.39
C THR A 271 -5.09 17.60 -14.53
N LEU A 272 -5.37 16.54 -13.77
CA LEU A 272 -6.69 15.92 -13.77
C LEU A 272 -7.80 16.90 -13.38
N LYS A 273 -7.59 17.68 -12.32
CA LYS A 273 -8.54 18.72 -11.88
C LYS A 273 -8.79 19.74 -13.00
N LYS A 274 -7.72 20.22 -13.65
CA LYS A 274 -7.83 21.18 -14.74
C LYS A 274 -8.64 20.61 -15.89
N ILE A 275 -8.28 19.46 -16.42
CA ILE A 275 -8.96 18.84 -17.57
C ILE A 275 -10.42 18.53 -17.25
N THR A 276 -10.72 18.01 -16.07
CA THR A 276 -12.11 17.73 -15.69
C THR A 276 -12.95 18.99 -15.53
N SER A 277 -12.39 20.07 -14.97
CA SER A 277 -13.09 21.36 -14.86
C SER A 277 -13.33 22.05 -16.22
N GLU A 278 -12.46 21.81 -17.21
CA GLU A 278 -12.63 22.30 -18.58
C GLU A 278 -13.63 21.43 -19.37
N SER A 279 -13.77 20.15 -19.03
CA SER A 279 -14.61 19.18 -19.77
C SER A 279 -16.02 19.05 -19.23
N VAL A 280 -16.27 19.36 -17.96
CA VAL A 280 -17.57 19.24 -17.30
C VAL A 280 -17.99 20.60 -16.76
N THR A 281 -19.08 21.13 -17.31
CA THR A 281 -19.63 22.42 -16.89
C THR A 281 -20.38 22.30 -15.56
N ASP A 282 -20.48 23.39 -14.79
CA ASP A 282 -21.29 23.46 -13.55
C ASP A 282 -22.74 23.03 -13.78
N LYS A 283 -23.30 23.34 -14.95
CA LYS A 283 -24.66 22.96 -15.34
C LYS A 283 -24.78 21.44 -15.54
N GLU A 284 -23.80 20.79 -16.14
CA GLU A 284 -23.76 19.33 -16.30
C GLU A 284 -23.62 18.66 -14.94
N MET A 285 -22.75 19.19 -14.08
CA MET A 285 -22.55 18.68 -12.71
C MET A 285 -23.83 18.83 -11.87
N ALA A 286 -24.49 19.97 -11.91
CA ALA A 286 -25.77 20.19 -11.21
C ALA A 286 -26.91 19.25 -11.70
N ASN A 287 -26.85 18.78 -12.94
CA ASN A 287 -27.81 17.84 -13.50
C ASN A 287 -27.34 16.37 -13.44
N ALA A 288 -26.18 16.09 -12.87
CA ALA A 288 -25.60 14.75 -12.83
C ALA A 288 -26.52 13.71 -12.17
N ALA A 289 -27.17 14.05 -11.05
CA ALA A 289 -28.13 13.17 -10.36
C ALA A 289 -29.35 12.80 -11.22
N LYS A 290 -29.78 13.68 -12.14
CA LYS A 290 -30.85 13.37 -13.10
C LYS A 290 -30.38 12.47 -14.23
N ARG A 291 -29.13 12.66 -14.68
CA ARG A 291 -28.52 11.87 -15.75
C ARG A 291 -28.08 10.49 -15.27
N PHE A 292 -27.67 10.38 -14.02
CA PHE A 292 -27.17 9.17 -13.38
C PHE A 292 -27.91 8.88 -12.07
N PRO A 293 -29.21 8.49 -12.13
CA PRO A 293 -30.08 8.43 -10.95
C PRO A 293 -29.71 7.29 -9.97
N ILE A 294 -29.02 6.25 -10.45
CA ILE A 294 -28.64 5.10 -9.60
C ILE A 294 -27.37 5.42 -8.82
N ASN A 295 -26.38 6.02 -9.46
CA ASN A 295 -25.09 6.37 -8.86
C ASN A 295 -24.69 7.79 -9.31
N PRO A 296 -25.25 8.84 -8.70
CA PRO A 296 -24.83 10.20 -8.99
C PRO A 296 -23.39 10.43 -8.54
N PRO A 297 -22.62 11.23 -9.25
CA PRO A 297 -21.25 11.60 -8.87
C PRO A 297 -21.20 12.41 -7.59
#